data_f644911b61b7df6e7b5f247ffd2007d0
#
_entry.id   f644911b61b7df6e7b5f247ffd2007d0
#
_cell.length_a   1.000
_cell.length_b   1.000
_cell.length_c   1.000
_cell.angle_alpha   90.00
_cell.angle_beta   90.00
_cell.angle_gamma   90.00
#
_symmetry.space_group_name_H-M   'P 1'
#
loop_
_entity.id
_entity.type
_entity.pdbx_description
1 polymer ?
#
loop_
_entity_poly.entity_id
_entity_poly.type
_entity_poly.pdbx_seq_one_letter_code
_entity_poly.pdbx_strand_id
1 'polypeptide(L)'
;MIVDIIDKKRLGLELGTDELKTIFNGYLKGDVPDYQMSSLLMAICINGMSEREIFDLTKIFIDSGEVLDFSSIPGIKVDKHSTGGIGDKTTLVIVPIVASLKIPVVKMSGRGLGYTGGTIDKLESIPGFRTNLSDQEIFSSVSKVGAVITSQTKNLVALDKMVYALRDVTATVSSIPLIAVSIMSKKIASGADKIMLDVKYGNGALIHDKDDALKLAQLMKKIGEYYGREVRYILSDMNMPLGYNIGNSLEVIEAAQVLKNNVRGHLFDVCVELASNMVSMGKNLSLIHI
;
A
#
# COMPACT_ATOMS: atom_id res chain seq x y z
N MET A 1 5.58 18.82 -27.41
CA MET A 1 4.45 18.19 -26.65
C MET A 1 4.91 17.53 -25.36
N ILE A 2 5.69 16.44 -25.34
CA ILE A 2 6.17 15.85 -24.06
C ILE A 2 7.11 16.79 -23.30
N VAL A 3 8.05 17.41 -23.99
CA VAL A 3 8.97 18.39 -23.40
C VAL A 3 8.22 19.58 -22.80
N ASP A 4 7.16 20.06 -23.44
CA ASP A 4 6.35 21.17 -22.94
C ASP A 4 5.63 20.82 -21.62
N ILE A 5 5.14 19.57 -21.49
CA ILE A 5 4.53 19.07 -20.26
C ILE A 5 5.57 19.03 -19.11
N ILE A 6 6.79 18.54 -19.41
CA ILE A 6 7.88 18.51 -18.44
C ILE A 6 8.27 19.93 -18.03
N ASP A 7 8.41 20.83 -19.00
CA ASP A 7 8.79 22.24 -18.74
C ASP A 7 7.74 22.96 -17.89
N LYS A 8 6.46 22.75 -18.22
CA LYS A 8 5.33 23.27 -17.44
C LYS A 8 5.41 22.83 -15.97
N LYS A 9 5.68 21.53 -15.70
CA LYS A 9 5.83 21.02 -14.32
C LYS A 9 7.11 21.54 -13.65
N ARG A 10 8.20 21.64 -14.40
CA ARG A 10 9.46 22.24 -13.93
C ARG A 10 9.28 23.69 -13.43
N LEU A 11 8.38 24.43 -14.07
CA LEU A 11 8.01 25.80 -13.68
C LEU A 11 7.02 25.87 -12.50
N GLY A 12 6.65 24.74 -11.92
CA GLY A 12 5.70 24.66 -10.80
C GLY A 12 4.23 24.82 -11.21
N LEU A 13 3.93 24.76 -12.50
CA LEU A 13 2.58 24.89 -12.99
C LEU A 13 1.80 23.56 -12.92
N GLU A 14 0.50 23.65 -12.74
CA GLU A 14 -0.38 22.50 -12.67
C GLU A 14 -0.60 21.87 -14.05
N LEU A 15 -0.45 20.54 -14.15
CA LEU A 15 -0.71 19.77 -15.37
C LEU A 15 -2.21 19.47 -15.51
N GLY A 16 -2.73 19.59 -16.73
CA GLY A 16 -4.08 19.14 -17.04
C GLY A 16 -4.22 17.63 -17.08
N THR A 17 -5.47 17.13 -16.94
CA THR A 17 -5.79 15.71 -16.98
C THR A 17 -5.28 15.04 -18.27
N ASP A 18 -5.43 15.72 -19.41
CA ASP A 18 -4.99 15.18 -20.72
C ASP A 18 -3.46 15.19 -20.86
N GLU A 19 -2.77 16.17 -20.25
CA GLU A 19 -1.30 16.20 -20.19
C GLU A 19 -0.77 15.02 -19.36
N LEU A 20 -1.38 14.76 -18.19
CA LEU A 20 -1.05 13.60 -17.35
C LEU A 20 -1.32 12.28 -18.11
N LYS A 21 -2.48 12.13 -18.75
CA LYS A 21 -2.79 10.96 -19.57
C LYS A 21 -1.78 10.77 -20.71
N THR A 22 -1.44 11.84 -21.40
CA THR A 22 -0.52 11.78 -22.54
C THR A 22 0.84 11.25 -22.12
N ILE A 23 1.43 11.78 -21.04
CA ILE A 23 2.78 11.40 -20.65
C ILE A 23 2.82 10.03 -19.95
N PHE A 24 1.89 9.73 -19.05
CA PHE A 24 1.90 8.46 -18.31
C PHE A 24 1.43 7.27 -19.16
N ASN A 25 0.40 7.43 -20.00
CA ASN A 25 0.00 6.38 -20.93
C ASN A 25 1.01 6.22 -22.07
N GLY A 26 1.67 7.30 -22.50
CA GLY A 26 2.78 7.22 -23.43
C GLY A 26 3.96 6.45 -22.86
N TYR A 27 4.25 6.60 -21.56
CA TYR A 27 5.28 5.83 -20.88
C TYR A 27 4.91 4.33 -20.80
N LEU A 28 3.66 4.01 -20.47
CA LEU A 28 3.18 2.62 -20.43
C LEU A 28 3.30 1.95 -21.81
N LYS A 29 3.10 2.68 -22.89
CA LYS A 29 3.22 2.18 -24.28
C LYS A 29 4.64 2.14 -24.82
N GLY A 30 5.60 2.76 -24.13
CA GLY A 30 6.98 2.91 -24.58
C GLY A 30 7.23 4.10 -25.54
N ASP A 31 6.24 4.97 -25.71
CA ASP A 31 6.36 6.20 -26.53
C ASP A 31 7.13 7.31 -25.81
N VAL A 32 7.15 7.28 -24.48
CA VAL A 32 7.89 8.21 -23.62
C VAL A 32 9.08 7.45 -23.01
N PRO A 33 10.32 7.82 -23.29
CA PRO A 33 11.50 7.13 -22.77
C PRO A 33 11.78 7.48 -21.30
N ASP A 34 12.56 6.64 -20.62
CA ASP A 34 12.91 6.75 -19.19
C ASP A 34 13.48 8.13 -18.82
N TYR A 35 14.33 8.72 -19.66
CA TYR A 35 14.93 10.03 -19.35
C TYR A 35 13.91 11.17 -19.32
N GLN A 36 12.87 11.12 -20.15
CA GLN A 36 11.78 12.10 -20.10
C GLN A 36 10.87 11.87 -18.89
N MET A 37 10.51 10.61 -18.63
CA MET A 37 9.72 10.26 -17.43
C MET A 37 10.50 10.62 -16.15
N SER A 38 11.81 10.33 -16.07
CA SER A 38 12.63 10.72 -14.92
C SER A 38 12.65 12.23 -14.69
N SER A 39 12.72 13.01 -15.78
CA SER A 39 12.68 14.48 -15.70
C SER A 39 11.35 14.99 -15.14
N LEU A 40 10.22 14.40 -15.57
CA LEU A 40 8.89 14.72 -15.01
C LEU A 40 8.80 14.34 -13.54
N LEU A 41 9.22 13.11 -13.17
CA LEU A 41 9.18 12.64 -11.79
C LEU A 41 10.01 13.51 -10.85
N MET A 42 11.18 13.98 -11.31
CA MET A 42 11.99 14.91 -10.53
C MET A 42 11.32 16.30 -10.42
N ALA A 43 10.70 16.80 -11.50
CA ALA A 43 9.93 18.04 -11.44
C ALA A 43 8.76 17.95 -10.46
N ILE A 44 8.08 16.81 -10.40
CA ILE A 44 7.02 16.52 -9.40
C ILE A 44 7.62 16.46 -7.98
N CYS A 45 8.78 15.84 -7.80
CA CYS A 45 9.43 15.78 -6.49
C CYS A 45 9.74 17.18 -5.92
N ILE A 46 10.20 18.09 -6.78
CA ILE A 46 10.61 19.44 -6.37
C ILE A 46 9.39 20.35 -6.17
N ASN A 47 8.43 20.32 -7.09
CA ASN A 47 7.32 21.27 -7.13
C ASN A 47 6.00 20.72 -6.56
N GLY A 48 5.96 19.42 -6.20
CA GLY A 48 4.73 18.78 -5.72
C GLY A 48 3.67 18.61 -6.80
N MET A 49 2.46 18.29 -6.36
CA MET A 49 1.25 18.13 -7.19
C MET A 49 0.05 18.75 -6.47
N SER A 50 -0.88 19.30 -7.21
CA SER A 50 -2.19 19.71 -6.68
C SER A 50 -3.06 18.48 -6.35
N GLU A 51 -4.08 18.67 -5.51
CA GLU A 51 -5.02 17.57 -5.19
C GLU A 51 -5.69 17.01 -6.45
N ARG A 52 -6.04 17.87 -7.43
CA ARG A 52 -6.61 17.44 -8.70
C ARG A 52 -5.63 16.58 -9.50
N GLU A 53 -4.36 17.03 -9.65
CA GLU A 53 -3.31 16.22 -10.32
C GLU A 53 -3.15 14.84 -9.67
N ILE A 54 -3.21 14.78 -8.33
CA ILE A 54 -3.05 13.53 -7.57
C ILE A 54 -4.23 12.60 -7.83
N PHE A 55 -5.47 13.11 -7.82
CA PHE A 55 -6.64 12.31 -8.11
C PHE A 55 -6.62 11.82 -9.57
N ASP A 56 -6.36 12.71 -10.52
CA ASP A 56 -6.25 12.33 -11.93
C ASP A 56 -5.17 11.26 -12.16
N LEU A 57 -4.00 11.43 -11.57
CA LEU A 57 -2.92 10.47 -11.70
C LEU A 57 -3.26 9.12 -11.03
N THR A 58 -3.94 9.15 -9.89
CA THR A 58 -4.45 7.93 -9.24
C THR A 58 -5.40 7.17 -10.19
N LYS A 59 -6.30 7.88 -10.87
CA LYS A 59 -7.20 7.26 -11.87
C LYS A 59 -6.44 6.65 -13.03
N ILE A 60 -5.46 7.38 -13.58
CA ILE A 60 -4.62 6.89 -14.69
C ILE A 60 -3.89 5.61 -14.27
N PHE A 61 -3.40 5.54 -13.02
CA PHE A 61 -2.73 4.34 -12.51
C PHE A 61 -3.71 3.18 -12.37
N ILE A 62 -4.89 3.39 -11.79
CA ILE A 62 -5.94 2.36 -11.67
C ILE A 62 -6.31 1.82 -13.07
N ASP A 63 -6.54 2.70 -14.03
CA ASP A 63 -6.98 2.35 -15.38
C ASP A 63 -5.86 1.69 -16.22
N SER A 64 -4.62 1.70 -15.76
CA SER A 64 -3.49 1.08 -16.44
C SER A 64 -3.44 -0.45 -16.33
N GLY A 65 -4.34 -1.05 -15.57
CA GLY A 65 -4.36 -2.48 -15.32
C GLY A 65 -5.75 -3.01 -14.96
N GLU A 66 -5.77 -4.20 -14.43
CA GLU A 66 -6.99 -4.86 -13.98
C GLU A 66 -7.45 -4.30 -12.63
N VAL A 67 -8.76 -4.27 -12.44
CA VAL A 67 -9.41 -3.98 -11.15
C VAL A 67 -10.14 -5.24 -10.70
N LEU A 68 -9.83 -5.70 -9.50
CA LEU A 68 -10.45 -6.90 -8.95
C LEU A 68 -11.81 -6.58 -8.34
N ASP A 69 -12.78 -7.44 -8.61
CA ASP A 69 -14.13 -7.35 -8.06
C ASP A 69 -14.40 -8.52 -7.12
N PHE A 70 -14.57 -8.20 -5.84
CA PHE A 70 -14.94 -9.14 -4.79
C PHE A 70 -16.39 -8.97 -4.29
N SER A 71 -17.25 -8.35 -5.09
CA SER A 71 -18.65 -8.11 -4.73
C SER A 71 -19.43 -9.41 -4.42
N SER A 72 -19.03 -10.52 -5.05
CA SER A 72 -19.61 -11.85 -4.78
C SER A 72 -19.25 -12.44 -3.40
N ILE A 73 -18.24 -11.90 -2.72
CA ILE A 73 -17.86 -12.32 -1.36
C ILE A 73 -18.70 -11.51 -0.36
N PRO A 74 -19.52 -12.18 0.48
CA PRO A 74 -20.32 -11.50 1.49
C PRO A 74 -19.46 -10.73 2.51
N GLY A 75 -19.98 -9.58 2.98
CA GLY A 75 -19.34 -8.77 4.00
C GLY A 75 -18.42 -7.67 3.43
N ILE A 76 -18.01 -6.76 4.31
CA ILE A 76 -17.14 -5.64 3.98
C ILE A 76 -15.68 -6.13 3.93
N LYS A 77 -15.02 -6.02 2.78
CA LYS A 77 -13.61 -6.38 2.62
C LYS A 77 -12.74 -5.25 3.14
N VAL A 78 -12.00 -5.52 4.21
CA VAL A 78 -11.08 -4.53 4.80
C VAL A 78 -9.64 -4.94 4.45
N ASP A 79 -8.93 -4.06 3.76
CA ASP A 79 -7.49 -4.26 3.52
C ASP A 79 -6.64 -3.37 4.44
N LYS A 80 -5.42 -3.79 4.69
CA LYS A 80 -4.42 -3.01 5.44
C LYS A 80 -3.21 -2.71 4.56
N HIS A 81 -2.74 -1.49 4.58
CA HIS A 81 -1.45 -1.14 4.00
C HIS A 81 -0.49 -0.61 5.06
N SER A 82 0.76 -1.07 5.02
CA SER A 82 1.85 -0.48 5.78
C SER A 82 2.81 0.21 4.84
N THR A 83 3.33 1.37 5.24
CA THR A 83 4.42 2.03 4.50
C THR A 83 5.76 1.30 4.69
N GLY A 84 5.79 0.28 5.55
CA GLY A 84 6.95 -0.57 5.77
C GLY A 84 7.93 -0.02 6.81
N GLY A 85 8.75 -0.90 7.34
CA GLY A 85 9.79 -0.60 8.31
C GLY A 85 10.50 -1.86 8.79
N ILE A 86 11.56 -1.69 9.57
CA ILE A 86 12.37 -2.80 10.07
C ILE A 86 11.52 -3.66 11.03
N GLY A 87 11.36 -4.94 10.68
CA GLY A 87 10.59 -5.89 11.50
C GLY A 87 9.08 -5.77 11.35
N ASP A 88 8.56 -5.07 10.34
CA ASP A 88 7.11 -4.97 10.12
C ASP A 88 6.51 -6.32 9.70
N LYS A 89 6.02 -7.04 10.69
CA LYS A 89 5.30 -8.31 10.57
C LYS A 89 3.82 -8.19 10.93
N THR A 90 3.30 -6.98 11.12
CA THR A 90 1.92 -6.73 11.56
C THR A 90 0.87 -7.45 10.71
N THR A 91 1.05 -7.51 9.38
CA THR A 91 0.14 -8.21 8.48
C THR A 91 -0.05 -9.68 8.87
N LEU A 92 1.03 -10.38 9.29
CA LEU A 92 0.97 -11.79 9.66
C LEU A 92 0.16 -12.03 10.93
N VAL A 93 0.07 -11.02 11.79
CA VAL A 93 -0.71 -11.07 13.04
C VAL A 93 -2.15 -10.63 12.82
N ILE A 94 -2.38 -9.50 12.14
CA ILE A 94 -3.72 -8.90 12.07
C ILE A 94 -4.66 -9.64 11.13
N VAL A 95 -4.16 -10.19 10.01
CA VAL A 95 -5.01 -10.88 9.03
C VAL A 95 -5.74 -12.07 9.64
N PRO A 96 -5.08 -13.00 10.36
CA PRO A 96 -5.76 -14.10 11.03
C PRO A 96 -6.76 -13.62 12.09
N ILE A 97 -6.43 -12.58 12.87
CA ILE A 97 -7.33 -12.01 13.89
C ILE A 97 -8.61 -11.49 13.24
N VAL A 98 -8.51 -10.67 12.22
CA VAL A 98 -9.66 -10.05 11.54
C VAL A 98 -10.52 -11.11 10.85
N ALA A 99 -9.89 -12.07 10.17
CA ALA A 99 -10.59 -13.18 9.53
C ALA A 99 -11.33 -14.09 10.53
N SER A 100 -10.75 -14.34 11.72
CA SER A 100 -11.42 -15.13 12.77
C SER A 100 -12.72 -14.49 13.26
N LEU A 101 -12.84 -13.17 13.13
CA LEU A 101 -14.04 -12.40 13.46
C LEU A 101 -15.01 -12.26 12.26
N LYS A 102 -14.83 -13.09 11.22
CA LYS A 102 -15.69 -13.17 10.03
C LYS A 102 -15.72 -11.89 9.18
N ILE A 103 -14.60 -11.18 9.13
CA ILE A 103 -14.40 -10.03 8.24
C ILE A 103 -13.47 -10.48 7.11
N PRO A 104 -13.90 -10.42 5.85
CA PRO A 104 -13.08 -10.84 4.72
C PRO A 104 -11.86 -9.92 4.55
N VAL A 105 -10.68 -10.52 4.41
CA VAL A 105 -9.42 -9.79 4.15
C VAL A 105 -8.79 -10.29 2.86
N VAL A 106 -8.71 -9.42 1.87
CA VAL A 106 -7.98 -9.69 0.62
C VAL A 106 -6.73 -8.84 0.62
N LYS A 107 -5.61 -9.43 1.04
CA LYS A 107 -4.36 -8.72 1.22
C LYS A 107 -3.39 -8.98 0.07
N MET A 108 -3.21 -7.98 -0.78
CA MET A 108 -2.12 -7.98 -1.76
C MET A 108 -0.91 -7.27 -1.17
N SER A 109 0.23 -7.93 -1.22
CA SER A 109 1.49 -7.45 -0.65
C SER A 109 2.61 -7.48 -1.67
N GLY A 110 3.62 -6.63 -1.44
CA GLY A 110 4.86 -6.61 -2.19
C GLY A 110 5.98 -7.38 -1.52
N ARG A 111 7.10 -7.48 -2.24
CA ARG A 111 8.40 -7.90 -1.71
C ARG A 111 9.05 -6.77 -0.94
N GLY A 112 10.11 -7.07 -0.24
CA GLY A 112 10.92 -6.08 0.47
C GLY A 112 11.57 -5.08 -0.47
N LEU A 113 11.83 -3.91 0.06
CA LEU A 113 12.54 -2.84 -0.62
C LEU A 113 13.69 -2.35 0.25
N GLY A 114 14.85 -2.15 -0.37
CA GLY A 114 16.04 -1.70 0.34
C GLY A 114 16.45 -2.70 1.43
N TYR A 115 16.57 -2.24 2.66
CA TYR A 115 16.99 -3.02 3.82
C TYR A 115 15.84 -3.66 4.61
N THR A 116 14.59 -3.55 4.15
CA THR A 116 13.42 -4.13 4.82
C THR A 116 12.91 -5.37 4.10
N GLY A 117 12.52 -6.41 4.84
CA GLY A 117 11.86 -7.59 4.29
C GLY A 117 10.38 -7.33 3.99
N GLY A 118 9.88 -7.79 2.84
CA GLY A 118 8.48 -7.70 2.49
C GLY A 118 7.63 -8.82 3.10
N THR A 119 6.32 -8.62 3.17
CA THR A 119 5.39 -9.65 3.66
C THR A 119 5.46 -10.93 2.81
N ILE A 120 5.63 -10.78 1.50
CA ILE A 120 5.77 -11.92 0.57
C ILE A 120 7.03 -12.73 0.89
N ASP A 121 8.16 -12.05 1.07
CA ASP A 121 9.45 -12.72 1.38
C ASP A 121 9.38 -13.50 2.69
N LYS A 122 8.66 -12.95 3.69
CA LYS A 122 8.43 -13.61 4.98
C LYS A 122 7.58 -14.89 4.80
N LEU A 123 6.50 -14.82 4.07
CA LEU A 123 5.63 -15.97 3.83
C LEU A 123 6.31 -17.06 3.00
N GLU A 124 7.11 -16.68 2.00
CA GLU A 124 7.88 -17.63 1.17
C GLU A 124 9.03 -18.30 1.94
N SER A 125 9.41 -17.78 3.11
CA SER A 125 10.32 -18.48 4.02
C SER A 125 9.70 -19.71 4.69
N ILE A 126 8.38 -19.88 4.61
CA ILE A 126 7.67 -21.07 5.08
C ILE A 126 7.74 -22.11 3.97
N PRO A 127 8.34 -23.31 4.20
CA PRO A 127 8.46 -24.33 3.18
C PRO A 127 7.12 -24.69 2.52
N GLY A 128 7.05 -24.59 1.19
CA GLY A 128 5.86 -24.92 0.41
C GLY A 128 4.78 -23.84 0.37
N PHE A 129 4.95 -22.70 1.03
CA PHE A 129 3.98 -21.61 0.96
C PHE A 129 4.05 -20.91 -0.41
N ARG A 130 2.91 -20.77 -1.08
CA ARG A 130 2.78 -20.11 -2.38
C ARG A 130 2.13 -18.75 -2.21
N THR A 131 2.71 -17.73 -2.81
CA THR A 131 2.19 -16.36 -2.79
C THR A 131 1.63 -15.90 -4.14
N ASN A 132 2.03 -16.56 -5.25
CA ASN A 132 1.46 -16.32 -6.57
C ASN A 132 0.22 -17.19 -6.73
N LEU A 133 -0.95 -16.59 -6.55
CA LEU A 133 -2.24 -17.26 -6.63
C LEU A 133 -3.01 -16.75 -7.85
N SER A 134 -3.76 -17.64 -8.50
CA SER A 134 -4.76 -17.27 -9.50
C SER A 134 -5.98 -16.62 -8.83
N ASP A 135 -6.79 -15.90 -9.60
CA ASP A 135 -8.02 -15.29 -9.09
C ASP A 135 -8.96 -16.33 -8.47
N GLN A 136 -9.07 -17.51 -9.06
CA GLN A 136 -9.88 -18.61 -8.51
C GLN A 136 -9.36 -19.09 -7.15
N GLU A 137 -8.03 -19.17 -6.96
CA GLU A 137 -7.42 -19.54 -5.68
C GLU A 137 -7.64 -18.44 -4.64
N ILE A 138 -7.54 -17.15 -5.04
CA ILE A 138 -7.84 -16.01 -4.17
C ILE A 138 -9.28 -16.09 -3.68
N PHE A 139 -10.25 -16.20 -4.60
CA PHE A 139 -11.68 -16.33 -4.26
C PHE A 139 -11.95 -17.54 -3.37
N SER A 140 -11.39 -18.70 -3.71
CA SER A 140 -11.55 -19.93 -2.91
C SER A 140 -11.00 -19.76 -1.49
N SER A 141 -9.83 -19.13 -1.34
CA SER A 141 -9.23 -18.91 -0.02
C SER A 141 -10.10 -17.99 0.83
N VAL A 142 -10.52 -16.83 0.29
CA VAL A 142 -11.38 -15.90 1.05
C VAL A 142 -12.73 -16.54 1.41
N SER A 143 -13.33 -17.30 0.49
CA SER A 143 -14.61 -17.99 0.75
C SER A 143 -14.50 -19.06 1.82
N LYS A 144 -13.36 -19.78 1.90
CA LYS A 144 -13.17 -20.90 2.85
C LYS A 144 -12.69 -20.45 4.22
N VAL A 145 -11.70 -19.54 4.26
CA VAL A 145 -11.04 -19.17 5.51
C VAL A 145 -11.20 -17.69 5.89
N GLY A 146 -11.86 -16.90 5.05
CA GLY A 146 -12.09 -15.47 5.30
C GLY A 146 -10.91 -14.58 4.97
N ALA A 147 -9.78 -15.10 4.50
CA ALA A 147 -8.61 -14.29 4.18
C ALA A 147 -7.74 -14.90 3.10
N VAL A 148 -6.98 -14.03 2.45
CA VAL A 148 -5.85 -14.37 1.58
C VAL A 148 -4.75 -13.34 1.71
N ILE A 149 -3.48 -13.78 1.67
CA ILE A 149 -2.32 -12.92 1.48
C ILE A 149 -1.61 -13.42 0.21
N THR A 150 -1.54 -12.58 -0.80
CA THR A 150 -0.99 -12.94 -2.11
C THR A 150 -0.04 -11.84 -2.62
N SER A 151 0.85 -12.19 -3.52
CA SER A 151 1.62 -11.21 -4.28
C SER A 151 0.70 -10.43 -5.22
N GLN A 152 1.12 -9.23 -5.59
CA GLN A 152 0.40 -8.45 -6.60
C GLN A 152 0.43 -9.19 -7.94
N THR A 153 -0.70 -9.25 -8.64
CA THR A 153 -0.74 -9.78 -10.01
C THR A 153 0.09 -8.89 -10.94
N LYS A 154 0.58 -9.46 -12.03
CA LYS A 154 1.40 -8.69 -12.99
C LYS A 154 0.64 -7.54 -13.64
N ASN A 155 -0.68 -7.68 -13.72
CA ASN A 155 -1.58 -6.76 -14.43
C ASN A 155 -2.24 -5.74 -13.50
N LEU A 156 -2.12 -5.87 -12.18
CA LEU A 156 -2.66 -4.89 -11.24
C LEU A 156 -1.84 -3.61 -11.29
N VAL A 157 -2.46 -2.50 -11.75
CA VAL A 157 -1.81 -1.18 -11.83
C VAL A 157 -0.45 -1.25 -12.54
N ALA A 158 -0.45 -1.71 -13.79
CA ALA A 158 0.78 -1.99 -14.56
C ALA A 158 1.74 -0.78 -14.64
N LEU A 159 1.17 0.43 -14.75
CA LEU A 159 1.93 1.68 -14.80
C LEU A 159 2.73 1.92 -13.51
N ASP A 160 2.17 1.60 -12.34
CA ASP A 160 2.88 1.79 -11.06
C ASP A 160 4.17 0.97 -11.02
N LYS A 161 4.15 -0.26 -11.52
CA LYS A 161 5.34 -1.11 -11.53
C LYS A 161 6.48 -0.48 -12.33
N MET A 162 6.18 0.08 -13.50
CA MET A 162 7.18 0.72 -14.36
C MET A 162 7.69 2.02 -13.74
N VAL A 163 6.77 2.88 -13.29
CA VAL A 163 7.12 4.17 -12.66
C VAL A 163 7.89 3.95 -11.37
N TYR A 164 7.50 2.96 -10.54
CA TYR A 164 8.18 2.69 -9.28
C TYR A 164 9.62 2.18 -9.51
N ALA A 165 9.83 1.29 -10.47
CA ALA A 165 11.16 0.79 -10.84
C ALA A 165 12.09 1.94 -11.28
N LEU A 166 11.55 2.91 -12.03
CA LEU A 166 12.31 4.08 -12.43
C LEU A 166 12.58 5.02 -11.23
N ARG A 167 11.62 5.22 -10.34
CA ARG A 167 11.78 6.03 -9.13
C ARG A 167 12.87 5.49 -8.21
N ASP A 168 12.98 4.18 -8.10
CA ASP A 168 13.97 3.51 -7.24
C ASP A 168 15.42 3.86 -7.59
N VAL A 169 15.69 4.14 -8.87
CA VAL A 169 17.03 4.48 -9.37
C VAL A 169 17.24 5.95 -9.72
N THR A 170 16.24 6.81 -9.47
CA THR A 170 16.27 8.24 -9.83
C THR A 170 16.08 9.20 -8.65
N ALA A 171 16.22 8.70 -7.42
CA ALA A 171 16.08 9.48 -6.19
C ALA A 171 14.70 10.19 -6.04
N THR A 172 13.63 9.60 -6.60
CA THR A 172 12.28 10.19 -6.57
C THR A 172 11.29 9.39 -5.71
N VAL A 173 11.78 8.39 -4.95
CA VAL A 173 10.93 7.53 -4.10
C VAL A 173 10.29 8.33 -2.95
N SER A 174 10.98 9.33 -2.40
CA SER A 174 10.53 10.10 -1.23
C SER A 174 9.40 11.10 -1.50
N SER A 175 8.98 11.27 -2.75
CA SER A 175 7.88 12.19 -3.11
C SER A 175 6.55 11.76 -2.50
N ILE A 176 6.02 12.53 -1.54
CA ILE A 176 4.75 12.25 -0.85
C ILE A 176 3.58 12.05 -1.85
N PRO A 177 3.35 12.93 -2.85
CA PRO A 177 2.29 12.72 -3.82
C PRO A 177 2.41 11.39 -4.58
N LEU A 178 3.63 11.08 -5.06
CA LEU A 178 3.87 9.84 -5.82
C LEU A 178 3.79 8.58 -4.95
N ILE A 179 4.15 8.66 -3.66
CA ILE A 179 3.92 7.57 -2.69
C ILE A 179 2.42 7.33 -2.52
N ALA A 180 1.66 8.41 -2.29
CA ALA A 180 0.22 8.31 -2.08
C ALA A 180 -0.51 7.72 -3.31
N VAL A 181 -0.19 8.18 -4.52
CA VAL A 181 -0.74 7.65 -5.78
C VAL A 181 -0.40 6.16 -5.92
N SER A 182 0.86 5.79 -5.74
CA SER A 182 1.33 4.40 -5.86
C SER A 182 0.60 3.46 -4.89
N ILE A 183 0.44 3.86 -3.63
CA ILE A 183 -0.23 3.04 -2.62
C ILE A 183 -1.73 2.94 -2.90
N MET A 184 -2.39 4.09 -3.06
CA MET A 184 -3.85 4.15 -3.11
C MET A 184 -4.40 3.58 -4.41
N SER A 185 -3.75 3.77 -5.56
CA SER A 185 -4.16 3.13 -6.80
C SER A 185 -4.20 1.61 -6.69
N LYS A 186 -3.19 0.99 -6.06
CA LYS A 186 -3.16 -0.46 -5.83
C LYS A 186 -4.24 -0.92 -4.85
N LYS A 187 -4.50 -0.15 -3.78
CA LYS A 187 -5.52 -0.50 -2.78
C LYS A 187 -6.94 -0.39 -3.33
N ILE A 188 -7.19 0.58 -4.18
CA ILE A 188 -8.47 0.73 -4.87
C ILE A 188 -8.64 -0.37 -5.93
N ALA A 189 -7.62 -0.59 -6.77
CA ALA A 189 -7.65 -1.62 -7.81
C ALA A 189 -7.72 -3.06 -7.24
N SER A 190 -7.21 -3.30 -6.03
CA SER A 190 -7.31 -4.60 -5.36
C SER A 190 -8.70 -4.94 -4.82
N GLY A 191 -9.70 -4.08 -5.02
CA GLY A 191 -11.11 -4.38 -4.70
C GLY A 191 -11.48 -4.25 -3.22
N ALA A 192 -10.67 -3.58 -2.38
CA ALA A 192 -11.00 -3.33 -0.99
C ALA A 192 -12.18 -2.34 -0.85
N ASP A 193 -13.16 -2.64 0.01
CA ASP A 193 -14.24 -1.72 0.34
C ASP A 193 -13.76 -0.63 1.31
N LYS A 194 -12.92 -1.02 2.27
CA LYS A 194 -12.35 -0.12 3.29
C LYS A 194 -10.86 -0.38 3.46
N ILE A 195 -10.11 0.66 3.79
CA ILE A 195 -8.64 0.61 3.83
C ILE A 195 -8.14 1.12 5.17
N MET A 196 -7.37 0.29 5.88
CA MET A 196 -6.63 0.67 7.08
C MET A 196 -5.17 0.94 6.72
N LEU A 197 -4.69 2.14 7.01
CA LEU A 197 -3.31 2.55 6.74
C LEU A 197 -2.50 2.54 8.04
N ASP A 198 -1.36 1.89 7.98
CA ASP A 198 -0.33 1.87 9.02
C ASP A 198 0.87 2.68 8.49
N VAL A 199 0.86 3.98 8.77
CA VAL A 199 1.88 4.91 8.26
C VAL A 199 3.00 4.99 9.27
N LYS A 200 4.15 4.45 8.90
CA LYS A 200 5.32 4.33 9.78
C LYS A 200 6.25 5.53 9.61
N TYR A 201 6.76 6.02 10.72
CA TYR A 201 7.74 7.11 10.77
C TYR A 201 8.91 6.78 11.71
N GLY A 202 10.04 7.45 11.51
CA GLY A 202 11.23 7.27 12.34
C GLY A 202 12.39 6.59 11.61
N ASN A 203 13.48 6.32 12.32
CA ASN A 203 14.74 5.84 11.74
C ASN A 203 14.64 4.48 11.03
N GLY A 204 13.71 3.63 11.44
CA GLY A 204 13.46 2.31 10.85
C GLY A 204 12.38 2.30 9.76
N ALA A 205 11.86 3.47 9.34
CA ALA A 205 10.83 3.61 8.33
C ALA A 205 11.36 4.35 7.08
N LEU A 206 10.61 4.28 5.99
CA LEU A 206 10.89 5.05 4.77
C LEU A 206 10.74 6.56 4.99
N ILE A 207 9.79 6.96 5.85
CA ILE A 207 9.53 8.36 6.20
C ILE A 207 10.07 8.59 7.60
N HIS A 208 11.06 9.47 7.72
CA HIS A 208 11.71 9.74 9.00
C HIS A 208 10.92 10.71 9.87
N ASP A 209 10.34 11.73 9.25
CA ASP A 209 9.63 12.80 9.93
C ASP A 209 8.16 12.43 10.18
N LYS A 210 7.67 12.71 11.39
CA LYS A 210 6.29 12.41 11.80
C LYS A 210 5.26 13.29 11.09
N ASP A 211 5.60 14.56 10.84
CA ASP A 211 4.69 15.49 10.16
C ASP A 211 4.54 15.13 8.69
N ASP A 212 5.61 14.66 8.04
CA ASP A 212 5.54 14.15 6.67
C ASP A 212 4.75 12.84 6.59
N ALA A 213 4.88 11.98 7.59
CA ALA A 213 4.03 10.77 7.71
C ALA A 213 2.55 11.16 7.87
N LEU A 214 2.24 12.18 8.67
CA LEU A 214 0.88 12.69 8.84
C LEU A 214 0.33 13.28 7.54
N LYS A 215 1.12 14.09 6.82
CA LYS A 215 0.74 14.63 5.50
C LYS A 215 0.42 13.52 4.52
N LEU A 216 1.28 12.47 4.45
CA LEU A 216 1.04 11.31 3.61
C LEU A 216 -0.25 10.58 3.99
N ALA A 217 -0.47 10.33 5.28
CA ALA A 217 -1.67 9.65 5.78
C ALA A 217 -2.95 10.41 5.42
N GLN A 218 -2.96 11.73 5.62
CA GLN A 218 -4.08 12.60 5.28
C GLN A 218 -4.34 12.62 3.76
N LEU A 219 -3.29 12.69 2.96
CA LEU A 219 -3.40 12.66 1.50
C LEU A 219 -3.97 11.33 1.00
N MET A 220 -3.45 10.21 1.50
CA MET A 220 -3.99 8.88 1.17
C MET A 220 -5.45 8.72 1.59
N LYS A 221 -5.84 9.26 2.74
CA LYS A 221 -7.24 9.29 3.18
C LYS A 221 -8.10 10.06 2.19
N LYS A 222 -7.70 11.28 1.80
CA LYS A 222 -8.41 12.08 0.80
C LYS A 222 -8.58 11.35 -0.53
N ILE A 223 -7.53 10.68 -1.02
CA ILE A 223 -7.62 9.86 -2.25
C ILE A 223 -8.68 8.77 -2.08
N GLY A 224 -8.63 8.02 -0.98
CA GLY A 224 -9.58 6.94 -0.75
C GLY A 224 -11.03 7.44 -0.68
N GLU A 225 -11.28 8.53 0.05
CA GLU A 225 -12.60 9.15 0.16
C GLU A 225 -13.11 9.67 -1.19
N TYR A 226 -12.23 10.26 -2.01
CA TYR A 226 -12.57 10.70 -3.37
C TYR A 226 -13.04 9.53 -4.26
N TYR A 227 -12.45 8.35 -4.09
CA TYR A 227 -12.84 7.12 -4.78
C TYR A 227 -13.88 6.27 -4.03
N GLY A 228 -14.59 6.85 -3.05
CA GLY A 228 -15.69 6.20 -2.35
C GLY A 228 -15.25 5.09 -1.39
N ARG A 229 -14.02 5.13 -0.88
CA ARG A 229 -13.50 4.17 0.11
C ARG A 229 -13.38 4.83 1.48
N GLU A 230 -13.88 4.16 2.53
CA GLU A 230 -13.57 4.56 3.91
C GLU A 230 -12.10 4.25 4.19
N VAL A 231 -11.34 5.27 4.59
CA VAL A 231 -9.92 5.13 4.93
C VAL A 231 -9.70 5.61 6.35
N ARG A 232 -9.07 4.75 7.17
CA ARG A 232 -8.54 5.13 8.49
C ARG A 232 -7.03 4.95 8.48
N TYR A 233 -6.33 5.65 9.36
CA TYR A 233 -4.89 5.51 9.53
C TYR A 233 -4.46 5.61 10.98
N ILE A 234 -3.34 4.97 11.28
CA ILE A 234 -2.53 5.22 12.47
C ILE A 234 -1.12 5.64 12.05
N LEU A 235 -0.45 6.34 12.92
CA LEU A 235 0.98 6.65 12.80
C LEU A 235 1.75 5.74 13.76
N SER A 236 2.63 4.89 13.23
CA SER A 236 3.43 3.94 14.03
C SER A 236 4.88 4.39 14.13
N ASP A 237 5.39 4.49 15.34
CA ASP A 237 6.80 4.82 15.59
C ASP A 237 7.72 3.65 15.25
N MET A 238 8.72 3.92 14.42
CA MET A 238 9.77 3.00 14.00
C MET A 238 11.17 3.49 14.34
N ASN A 239 11.34 4.33 15.36
CA ASN A 239 12.66 4.68 15.90
C ASN A 239 13.37 3.45 16.49
N MET A 240 12.60 2.43 16.84
CA MET A 240 13.07 1.09 17.14
C MET A 240 12.43 0.07 16.19
N PRO A 241 13.10 -1.04 15.87
CA PRO A 241 12.50 -2.14 15.12
C PRO A 241 11.20 -2.64 15.76
N LEU A 242 10.25 -3.06 14.93
CA LEU A 242 8.98 -3.60 15.43
C LEU A 242 9.14 -5.07 15.82
N GLY A 243 9.09 -5.33 17.12
CA GLY A 243 9.39 -6.65 17.70
C GLY A 243 10.88 -6.87 17.90
N TYR A 244 11.26 -8.09 18.25
CA TYR A 244 12.62 -8.47 18.64
C TYR A 244 13.34 -9.30 17.59
N ASN A 245 12.61 -9.96 16.70
CA ASN A 245 13.15 -10.80 15.66
C ASN A 245 13.11 -10.08 14.29
N ILE A 246 14.25 -9.98 13.64
CA ILE A 246 14.41 -9.34 12.33
C ILE A 246 14.96 -10.37 11.36
N GLY A 247 14.27 -10.56 10.25
CA GLY A 247 14.57 -11.54 9.22
C GLY A 247 13.34 -12.38 8.87
N ASN A 248 13.23 -12.83 7.61
CA ASN A 248 11.99 -13.37 7.06
C ASN A 248 11.34 -14.46 7.93
N SER A 249 12.03 -15.59 8.16
CA SER A 249 11.51 -16.70 8.97
C SER A 249 11.41 -16.39 10.46
N LEU A 250 12.33 -15.59 11.00
CA LEU A 250 12.30 -15.17 12.39
C LEU A 250 11.08 -14.30 12.68
N GLU A 251 10.72 -13.42 11.75
CA GLU A 251 9.54 -12.58 11.87
C GLU A 251 8.23 -13.39 11.78
N VAL A 252 8.20 -14.47 10.98
CA VAL A 252 7.06 -15.41 10.96
C VAL A 252 6.91 -16.11 12.32
N ILE A 253 8.02 -16.56 12.90
CA ILE A 253 8.01 -17.21 14.22
C ILE A 253 7.50 -16.24 15.28
N GLU A 254 7.99 -15.00 15.30
CA GLU A 254 7.55 -14.00 16.28
C GLU A 254 6.07 -13.65 16.09
N ALA A 255 5.59 -13.48 14.86
CA ALA A 255 4.17 -13.26 14.58
C ALA A 255 3.29 -14.40 15.13
N ALA A 256 3.72 -15.65 14.98
CA ALA A 256 3.04 -16.80 15.56
C ALA A 256 3.06 -16.78 17.11
N GLN A 257 4.14 -16.32 17.73
CA GLN A 257 4.19 -16.17 19.19
C GLN A 257 3.27 -15.05 19.69
N VAL A 258 3.17 -13.93 18.95
CA VAL A 258 2.21 -12.87 19.26
C VAL A 258 0.77 -13.42 19.21
N LEU A 259 0.41 -14.18 18.17
CA LEU A 259 -0.91 -14.81 18.04
C LEU A 259 -1.21 -15.81 19.16
N LYS A 260 -0.19 -16.51 19.68
CA LYS A 260 -0.30 -17.40 20.84
C LYS A 260 -0.33 -16.66 22.18
N ASN A 261 -0.26 -15.33 22.17
CA ASN A 261 -0.22 -14.47 23.35
C ASN A 261 1.05 -14.67 24.23
N ASN A 262 2.14 -15.15 23.65
CA ASN A 262 3.41 -15.36 24.33
C ASN A 262 4.34 -14.15 24.28
N VAL A 263 4.07 -13.17 23.38
CA VAL A 263 4.86 -11.95 23.21
C VAL A 263 3.94 -10.75 23.36
N ARG A 264 4.35 -9.81 24.20
CA ARG A 264 3.70 -8.52 24.44
C ARG A 264 4.66 -7.39 24.12
N GLY A 265 4.20 -6.15 24.18
CA GLY A 265 4.99 -4.95 23.92
C GLY A 265 4.59 -4.27 22.62
N HIS A 266 5.43 -3.38 22.10
CA HIS A 266 5.08 -2.45 21.03
C HIS A 266 4.48 -3.12 19.78
N LEU A 267 5.05 -4.24 19.32
CA LEU A 267 4.47 -5.02 18.20
C LEU A 267 3.03 -5.46 18.49
N PHE A 268 2.80 -6.00 19.69
CA PHE A 268 1.47 -6.45 20.10
C PHE A 268 0.48 -5.28 20.13
N ASP A 269 0.87 -4.14 20.73
CA ASP A 269 0.01 -2.97 20.89
C ASP A 269 -0.39 -2.40 19.51
N VAL A 270 0.56 -2.26 18.59
CA VAL A 270 0.28 -1.83 17.21
C VAL A 270 -0.65 -2.82 16.49
N CYS A 271 -0.43 -4.14 16.67
CA CYS A 271 -1.30 -5.13 16.06
C CYS A 271 -2.73 -5.08 16.61
N VAL A 272 -2.90 -4.87 17.91
CA VAL A 272 -4.23 -4.73 18.54
C VAL A 272 -4.93 -3.48 18.02
N GLU A 273 -4.25 -2.35 17.96
CA GLU A 273 -4.82 -1.10 17.46
C GLU A 273 -5.26 -1.24 15.99
N LEU A 274 -4.41 -1.81 15.13
CA LEU A 274 -4.76 -2.05 13.72
C LEU A 274 -5.93 -3.02 13.58
N ALA A 275 -5.90 -4.15 14.29
CA ALA A 275 -6.97 -5.15 14.22
C ALA A 275 -8.30 -4.58 14.73
N SER A 276 -8.29 -3.82 15.81
CA SER A 276 -9.49 -3.18 16.37
C SER A 276 -10.12 -2.20 15.39
N ASN A 277 -9.30 -1.36 14.73
CA ASN A 277 -9.77 -0.47 13.67
C ASN A 277 -10.37 -1.25 12.49
N MET A 278 -9.70 -2.30 12.01
CA MET A 278 -10.20 -3.12 10.90
C MET A 278 -11.53 -3.82 11.27
N VAL A 279 -11.65 -4.31 12.50
CA VAL A 279 -12.91 -4.92 13.00
C VAL A 279 -14.01 -3.89 13.09
N SER A 280 -13.74 -2.70 13.63
CA SER A 280 -14.69 -1.59 13.66
C SER A 280 -15.17 -1.22 12.26
N MET A 281 -14.26 -1.11 11.30
CA MET A 281 -14.58 -0.82 9.89
C MET A 281 -15.41 -1.95 9.27
N GLY A 282 -15.00 -3.20 9.42
CA GLY A 282 -15.65 -4.36 8.80
C GLY A 282 -17.05 -4.64 9.32
N LYS A 283 -17.31 -4.28 10.57
CA LYS A 283 -18.64 -4.47 11.23
C LYS A 283 -19.45 -3.19 11.36
N ASN A 284 -18.96 -2.04 10.84
CA ASN A 284 -19.58 -0.72 11.02
C ASN A 284 -19.84 -0.38 12.50
N LEU A 285 -18.88 -0.73 13.37
CA LEU A 285 -18.98 -0.47 14.81
C LEU A 285 -18.20 0.82 15.18
N SER A 286 -18.60 1.47 16.25
CA SER A 286 -17.74 2.45 16.91
C SER A 286 -16.61 1.74 17.67
N LEU A 287 -15.41 2.34 17.73
CA LEU A 287 -14.28 1.82 18.51
C LEU A 287 -14.59 1.67 20.01
N ILE A 288 -15.57 2.42 20.51
CA ILE A 288 -16.03 2.31 21.89
C ILE A 288 -16.63 0.92 22.24
N HIS A 289 -17.06 0.17 21.22
CA HIS A 289 -17.64 -1.16 21.36
C HIS A 289 -16.60 -2.30 21.25
N ILE A 290 -15.35 -1.97 21.05
CA ILE A 290 -14.25 -2.90 20.89
C ILE A 290 -13.26 -2.80 22.06
#